data_5033afce6a8dfdd4cc17f5e378fbe370
#
_entry.id   5033afce6a8dfdd4cc17f5e378fbe370
#
_cell.length_a   1.000
_cell.length_b   1.000
_cell.length_c   1.000
_cell.angle_alpha   90.00
_cell.angle_beta   90.00
_cell.angle_gamma   90.00
#
_symmetry.space_group_name_H-M   'P 1'
#
loop_
_entity.id
_entity.type
_entity.pdbx_description
1 polymer ?
#
loop_
_entity_poly.entity_id
_entity_poly.type
_entity_poly.pdbx_seq_one_letter_code
_entity_poly.pdbx_strand_id
1 'polypeptide(L)'
;MPIIDKTKYSYNDLTIEPAVISSIKSRKECDPYEHMDVNMRDYLPLFTAPMSTIANEHNFNIWKKNKIMPMLPRNIGADPNGSIEKRISYIKDFLDNGDWVALSLKEFEYVFVEHKMMSSEQIFPGYNRTYRVCVDLANGHMECLYDTINKAKEIARNNNYTL
;
A
#
# COMPACT_ATOMS: atom_id res chain seq x y z
N MET A 1 24.71 -12.56 19.04
CA MET A 1 23.99 -11.52 18.30
C MET A 1 25.01 -10.71 17.54
N PRO A 2 24.98 -10.63 16.21
CA PRO A 2 25.89 -9.77 15.50
C PRO A 2 25.56 -8.31 15.88
N ILE A 3 26.57 -7.56 16.28
CA ILE A 3 26.46 -6.12 16.47
C ILE A 3 26.31 -5.54 15.06
N ILE A 4 25.09 -5.23 14.68
CA ILE A 4 24.83 -4.47 13.45
C ILE A 4 25.38 -3.07 13.76
N ASP A 5 26.39 -2.66 13.00
CA ASP A 5 26.89 -1.29 13.03
C ASP A 5 25.70 -0.35 12.75
N LYS A 6 25.29 0.40 13.78
CA LYS A 6 24.06 1.20 13.76
C LYS A 6 24.32 2.61 13.28
N THR A 7 25.16 2.79 12.27
CA THR A 7 25.25 4.08 11.62
C THR A 7 23.91 4.40 11.00
N LYS A 8 23.21 5.39 11.55
CA LYS A 8 21.93 5.87 11.00
C LYS A 8 22.23 7.08 10.14
N TYR A 9 21.77 7.05 8.92
CA TYR A 9 21.88 8.16 7.97
C TYR A 9 20.53 8.87 7.88
N SER A 10 20.59 10.20 7.90
CA SER A 10 19.45 11.04 7.47
C SER A 10 19.58 11.35 5.99
N TYR A 11 18.56 11.94 5.39
CA TYR A 11 18.65 12.39 3.99
C TYR A 11 19.75 13.45 3.77
N ASN A 12 20.11 14.19 4.81
CA ASN A 12 21.18 15.19 4.75
C ASN A 12 22.59 14.55 4.72
N ASP A 13 22.69 13.29 5.11
CA ASP A 13 23.97 12.55 5.13
C ASP A 13 24.20 11.79 3.81
N LEU A 14 23.23 11.84 2.88
CA LEU A 14 23.27 11.11 1.62
C LEU A 14 23.34 12.09 0.44
N THR A 15 24.18 11.77 -0.51
CA THR A 15 24.26 12.48 -1.80
C THR A 15 24.06 11.48 -2.92
N ILE A 16 23.27 11.86 -3.93
CA ILE A 16 23.14 11.05 -5.15
C ILE A 16 24.40 11.25 -5.95
N GLU A 17 25.19 10.17 -6.09
CA GLU A 17 26.37 10.18 -6.93
C GLU A 17 25.95 9.99 -8.39
N PRO A 18 26.31 10.90 -9.31
CA PRO A 18 26.00 10.73 -10.72
C PRO A 18 26.76 9.53 -11.29
N ALA A 19 26.13 8.80 -12.20
CA ALA A 19 26.83 7.76 -12.94
C ALA A 19 27.99 8.37 -13.75
N VAL A 20 29.16 7.71 -13.70
CA VAL A 20 30.37 8.17 -14.43
C VAL A 20 30.14 8.13 -15.94
N ILE A 21 29.33 7.16 -16.41
CA ILE A 21 28.95 7.00 -17.82
C ILE A 21 27.47 6.73 -17.87
N SER A 22 26.76 7.47 -18.73
CA SER A 22 25.34 7.26 -19.00
C SER A 22 25.12 7.14 -20.50
N SER A 23 24.30 6.20 -20.92
CA SER A 23 23.80 6.10 -22.31
C SER A 23 22.69 7.11 -22.60
N ILE A 24 22.12 7.72 -21.57
CA ILE A 24 21.01 8.67 -21.69
C ILE A 24 21.57 10.02 -22.14
N LYS A 25 21.15 10.48 -23.32
CA LYS A 25 21.63 11.75 -23.93
C LYS A 25 20.72 12.94 -23.56
N SER A 26 19.47 12.68 -23.19
CA SER A 26 18.49 13.72 -22.91
C SER A 26 17.49 13.27 -21.83
N ARG A 27 16.99 14.22 -21.04
CA ARG A 27 15.86 13.97 -20.11
C ARG A 27 14.62 13.40 -20.80
N LYS A 28 14.46 13.64 -22.10
CA LYS A 28 13.35 13.10 -22.90
C LYS A 28 13.44 11.59 -23.10
N GLU A 29 14.59 10.99 -22.88
CA GLU A 29 14.83 9.55 -22.97
C GLU A 29 14.56 8.83 -21.64
N CYS A 30 14.36 9.59 -20.57
CA CYS A 30 14.02 9.02 -19.26
C CYS A 30 12.55 8.71 -19.18
N ASP A 31 12.20 7.48 -18.84
CA ASP A 31 10.85 7.09 -18.48
C ASP A 31 10.70 7.25 -16.96
N PRO A 32 9.90 8.21 -16.48
CA PRO A 32 9.67 8.40 -15.05
C PRO A 32 8.61 7.47 -14.46
N TYR A 33 7.96 6.64 -15.28
CA TYR A 33 6.87 5.80 -14.84
C TYR A 33 7.37 4.45 -14.33
N GLU A 34 6.86 4.04 -13.19
CA GLU A 34 7.17 2.77 -12.58
C GLU A 34 6.16 1.70 -12.99
N HIS A 35 6.65 0.53 -13.34
CA HIS A 35 5.84 -0.63 -13.66
C HIS A 35 5.68 -1.52 -12.41
N MET A 36 4.95 -1.03 -11.42
CA MET A 36 4.75 -1.75 -10.16
C MET A 36 3.95 -3.06 -10.35
N ASP A 37 2.98 -3.05 -11.24
CA ASP A 37 2.27 -4.25 -11.72
C ASP A 37 1.57 -3.97 -13.06
N VAL A 38 0.93 -5.01 -13.61
CA VAL A 38 0.25 -4.94 -14.92
C VAL A 38 -0.82 -3.85 -14.99
N ASN A 39 -1.46 -3.53 -13.86
CA ASN A 39 -2.55 -2.57 -13.75
C ASN A 39 -2.07 -1.14 -13.39
N MET A 40 -0.79 -0.98 -13.04
CA MET A 40 -0.21 0.30 -12.62
C MET A 40 0.94 0.76 -13.52
N ARG A 41 0.93 0.32 -14.74
CA ARG A 41 1.83 0.78 -15.79
C ARG A 41 1.69 2.26 -15.93
N ASP A 42 2.23 3.15 -16.11
CA ASP A 42 2.00 4.59 -16.31
C ASP A 42 1.79 5.44 -15.05
N TYR A 43 2.06 4.92 -13.86
CA TYR A 43 2.07 5.75 -12.66
C TYR A 43 3.48 6.24 -12.35
N LEU A 44 3.58 7.46 -11.85
CA LEU A 44 4.81 7.97 -11.27
C LEU A 44 5.11 7.19 -9.97
N PRO A 45 6.37 6.98 -9.59
CA PRO A 45 6.73 6.32 -8.33
C PRO A 45 6.49 7.24 -7.13
N LEU A 46 5.28 7.79 -7.05
CA LEU A 46 4.84 8.75 -6.05
C LEU A 46 3.53 8.27 -5.42
N PHE A 47 3.50 8.30 -4.10
CA PHE A 47 2.29 8.07 -3.31
C PHE A 47 1.87 9.35 -2.61
N THR A 48 0.56 9.55 -2.45
CA THR A 48 0.10 10.56 -1.53
C THR A 48 0.34 10.10 -0.09
N ALA A 49 0.61 11.03 0.82
CA ALA A 49 0.59 10.70 2.24
C ALA A 49 -0.83 10.27 2.65
N PRO A 50 -0.98 9.29 3.56
CA PRO A 50 -2.30 8.82 4.03
C PRO A 50 -2.95 9.82 5.01
N MET A 51 -3.15 11.03 4.55
CA MET A 51 -3.72 12.15 5.29
C MET A 51 -4.96 12.66 4.56
N SER A 52 -6.08 12.82 5.27
CA SER A 52 -7.36 13.24 4.69
C SER A 52 -7.33 14.64 4.05
N THR A 53 -6.39 15.49 4.48
CA THR A 53 -6.14 16.80 3.85
C THR A 53 -5.45 16.69 2.50
N ILE A 54 -4.80 15.55 2.21
CA ILE A 54 -4.04 15.30 0.97
C ILE A 54 -4.81 14.37 0.04
N ALA A 55 -5.27 13.23 0.54
CA ALA A 55 -6.06 12.27 -0.21
C ALA A 55 -7.39 11.99 0.50
N ASN A 56 -8.49 12.13 -0.21
CA ASN A 56 -9.84 11.87 0.26
C ASN A 56 -10.74 11.48 -0.93
N GLU A 57 -11.98 11.10 -0.65
CA GLU A 57 -12.93 10.64 -1.66
C GLU A 57 -13.14 11.62 -2.81
N HIS A 58 -13.09 12.92 -2.52
CA HIS A 58 -13.36 13.97 -3.53
C HIS A 58 -12.19 14.17 -4.49
N ASN A 59 -10.96 13.98 -4.04
CA ASN A 59 -9.76 14.22 -4.85
C ASN A 59 -9.02 12.93 -5.27
N PHE A 60 -9.46 11.76 -4.80
CA PHE A 60 -8.81 10.48 -5.09
C PHE A 60 -8.59 10.25 -6.60
N ASN A 61 -9.65 10.45 -7.38
CA ASN A 61 -9.58 10.31 -8.84
C ASN A 61 -8.76 11.41 -9.53
N ILE A 62 -8.60 12.58 -8.90
CA ILE A 62 -7.73 13.64 -9.44
C ILE A 62 -6.26 13.19 -9.37
N TRP A 63 -5.85 12.58 -8.28
CA TRP A 63 -4.51 12.01 -8.14
C TRP A 63 -4.27 10.91 -9.18
N LYS A 64 -5.20 9.96 -9.32
CA LYS A 64 -5.12 8.89 -10.32
C LYS A 64 -4.99 9.45 -11.75
N LYS A 65 -5.78 10.46 -12.10
CA LYS A 65 -5.71 11.13 -13.41
C LYS A 65 -4.35 11.77 -13.66
N ASN A 66 -3.68 12.25 -12.62
CA ASN A 66 -2.34 12.83 -12.71
C ASN A 66 -1.23 11.78 -12.54
N LYS A 67 -1.57 10.49 -12.60
CA LYS A 67 -0.59 9.40 -12.53
C LYS A 67 0.17 9.33 -11.20
N ILE A 68 -0.41 9.81 -10.12
CA ILE A 68 0.08 9.71 -8.75
C ILE A 68 -0.78 8.69 -8.03
N MET A 69 -0.18 7.78 -7.27
CA MET A 69 -0.89 6.73 -6.54
C MET A 69 -1.52 7.32 -5.26
N PRO A 70 -2.85 7.51 -5.22
CA PRO A 70 -3.49 7.98 -4.01
C PRO A 70 -3.59 6.85 -3.00
N MET A 71 -3.37 7.17 -1.73
CA MET A 71 -3.53 6.27 -0.61
C MET A 71 -4.69 6.74 0.26
N LEU A 72 -5.74 5.93 0.37
CA LEU A 72 -6.91 6.27 1.19
C LEU A 72 -6.53 6.24 2.67
N PRO A 73 -6.69 7.36 3.40
CA PRO A 73 -6.30 7.47 4.80
C PRO A 73 -7.15 6.62 5.75
N ARG A 74 -6.58 6.26 6.92
CA ARG A 74 -7.27 5.48 7.96
C ARG A 74 -8.55 6.10 8.50
N ASN A 75 -8.61 7.41 8.57
CA ASN A 75 -9.76 8.13 9.13
C ASN A 75 -10.94 8.26 8.16
N ILE A 76 -10.75 7.98 6.88
CA ILE A 76 -11.84 7.98 5.90
C ILE A 76 -12.70 6.73 6.09
N GLY A 77 -14.01 6.94 6.25
CA GLY A 77 -14.97 5.87 6.55
C GLY A 77 -14.85 5.31 7.98
N ALA A 78 -14.03 5.90 8.85
CA ALA A 78 -13.93 5.49 10.24
C ALA A 78 -15.28 5.68 10.96
N ASP A 79 -15.72 4.64 11.66
CA ASP A 79 -16.93 4.73 12.49
C ASP A 79 -16.65 5.49 13.78
N PRO A 80 -17.46 6.47 14.17
CA PRO A 80 -17.29 7.19 15.43
C PRO A 80 -17.29 6.30 16.68
N ASN A 81 -17.94 5.14 16.60
CA ASN A 81 -17.98 4.16 17.68
C ASN A 81 -16.86 3.11 17.59
N GLY A 82 -15.95 3.25 16.64
CA GLY A 82 -14.78 2.39 16.48
C GLY A 82 -15.07 1.02 15.87
N SER A 83 -16.20 0.84 15.16
CA SER A 83 -16.49 -0.43 14.48
C SER A 83 -15.58 -0.64 13.29
N ILE A 84 -14.78 -1.71 13.36
CA ILE A 84 -13.92 -2.14 12.25
C ILE A 84 -14.78 -2.59 11.07
N GLU A 85 -15.83 -3.35 11.29
CA GLU A 85 -16.71 -3.89 10.26
C GLU A 85 -17.30 -2.78 9.38
N LYS A 86 -17.79 -1.71 10.00
CA LYS A 86 -18.35 -0.57 9.26
C LYS A 86 -17.29 0.12 8.41
N ARG A 87 -16.12 0.36 8.99
CA ARG A 87 -14.99 0.97 8.27
C ARG A 87 -14.61 0.12 7.07
N ILE A 88 -14.47 -1.18 7.27
CA ILE A 88 -14.06 -2.11 6.23
C ILE A 88 -15.14 -2.21 5.14
N SER A 89 -16.42 -2.28 5.51
CA SER A 89 -17.51 -2.23 4.54
C SER A 89 -17.46 -0.97 3.67
N TYR A 90 -17.13 0.17 4.26
CA TYR A 90 -16.99 1.44 3.55
C TYR A 90 -15.84 1.45 2.53
N ILE A 91 -14.69 0.87 2.88
CA ILE A 91 -13.50 0.86 2.00
C ILE A 91 -13.45 -0.33 1.05
N LYS A 92 -14.45 -1.21 1.12
CA LYS A 92 -14.47 -2.45 0.34
C LYS A 92 -14.28 -2.21 -1.15
N ASP A 93 -14.97 -1.22 -1.71
CA ASP A 93 -14.89 -0.92 -3.14
C ASP A 93 -13.48 -0.45 -3.55
N PHE A 94 -12.79 0.30 -2.70
CA PHE A 94 -11.41 0.70 -2.94
C PHE A 94 -10.48 -0.52 -2.94
N LEU A 95 -10.63 -1.41 -1.97
CA LEU A 95 -9.86 -2.66 -1.91
C LEU A 95 -10.12 -3.55 -3.13
N ASP A 96 -11.39 -3.73 -3.51
CA ASP A 96 -11.79 -4.56 -4.63
C ASP A 96 -11.34 -3.98 -5.99
N ASN A 97 -11.23 -2.66 -6.09
CA ASN A 97 -10.66 -1.97 -7.25
C ASN A 97 -9.11 -2.01 -7.27
N GLY A 98 -8.48 -2.56 -6.24
CA GLY A 98 -7.02 -2.59 -6.10
C GLY A 98 -6.41 -1.22 -5.83
N ASP A 99 -7.15 -0.31 -5.22
CA ASP A 99 -6.65 0.98 -4.80
C ASP A 99 -5.82 0.85 -3.51
N TRP A 100 -4.86 1.76 -3.30
CA TRP A 100 -4.08 1.80 -2.08
C TRP A 100 -4.90 2.30 -0.90
N VAL A 101 -4.93 1.52 0.17
CA VAL A 101 -5.66 1.84 1.38
C VAL A 101 -4.77 1.74 2.60
N ALA A 102 -4.78 2.75 3.45
CA ALA A 102 -4.12 2.71 4.75
C ALA A 102 -5.02 2.05 5.79
N LEU A 103 -4.51 1.02 6.46
CA LEU A 103 -5.18 0.27 7.52
C LEU A 103 -4.40 0.35 8.83
N SER A 104 -5.08 0.35 9.95
CA SER A 104 -4.47 0.02 11.23
C SER A 104 -4.10 -1.46 11.27
N LEU A 105 -3.24 -1.86 12.20
CA LEU A 105 -2.89 -3.28 12.38
C LEU A 105 -4.13 -4.15 12.65
N LYS A 106 -5.06 -3.68 13.49
CA LYS A 106 -6.30 -4.40 13.79
C LYS A 106 -7.20 -4.58 12.58
N GLU A 107 -7.34 -3.56 11.74
CA GLU A 107 -8.10 -3.66 10.50
C GLU A 107 -7.43 -4.61 9.51
N PHE A 108 -6.12 -4.57 9.42
CA PHE A 108 -5.34 -5.48 8.59
C PHE A 108 -5.51 -6.94 9.04
N GLU A 109 -5.39 -7.20 10.34
CA GLU A 109 -5.64 -8.54 10.93
C GLU A 109 -7.06 -9.02 10.63
N TYR A 110 -8.06 -8.17 10.85
CA TYR A 110 -9.46 -8.47 10.60
C TYR A 110 -9.72 -8.92 9.15
N VAL A 111 -9.14 -8.19 8.19
CA VAL A 111 -9.35 -8.48 6.76
C VAL A 111 -8.54 -9.68 6.31
N PHE A 112 -7.23 -9.69 6.56
CA PHE A 112 -6.29 -10.59 5.89
C PHE A 112 -5.83 -11.77 6.74
N VAL A 113 -6.06 -11.76 8.04
CA VAL A 113 -5.70 -12.86 8.94
C VAL A 113 -6.95 -13.59 9.44
N GLU A 114 -7.99 -12.86 9.84
CA GLU A 114 -9.23 -13.44 10.35
C GLU A 114 -10.25 -13.74 9.25
N HIS A 115 -9.99 -13.32 8.01
CA HIS A 115 -10.84 -13.54 6.81
C HIS A 115 -12.30 -13.04 6.94
N LYS A 116 -12.54 -12.05 7.78
CA LYS A 116 -13.92 -11.60 8.05
C LYS A 116 -14.59 -10.82 6.90
N MET A 117 -13.83 -10.48 5.85
CA MET A 117 -14.38 -9.83 4.65
C MET A 117 -14.36 -10.69 3.40
N MET A 118 -13.60 -11.76 3.43
CA MET A 118 -13.48 -12.65 2.28
C MET A 118 -14.43 -13.81 2.47
N SER A 119 -15.73 -13.57 2.23
CA SER A 119 -16.62 -14.71 2.05
C SER A 119 -16.12 -15.48 0.82
N SER A 120 -15.90 -16.76 1.00
CA SER A 120 -15.47 -17.71 -0.04
C SER A 120 -16.34 -17.70 -1.31
N GLU A 121 -17.52 -17.10 -1.24
CA GLU A 121 -18.48 -16.98 -2.33
C GLU A 121 -18.20 -15.82 -3.31
N GLN A 122 -17.31 -14.88 -2.96
CA GLN A 122 -16.97 -13.73 -3.84
C GLN A 122 -15.60 -13.84 -4.51
N ILE A 123 -14.84 -14.88 -4.23
CA ILE A 123 -13.63 -15.17 -5.00
C ILE A 123 -14.08 -15.92 -6.25
N PHE A 124 -14.28 -15.19 -7.35
CA PHE A 124 -14.48 -15.83 -8.65
C PHE A 124 -13.30 -16.75 -8.92
N PRO A 125 -13.52 -18.06 -9.12
CA PRO A 125 -12.43 -18.99 -9.44
C PRO A 125 -11.75 -18.49 -10.73
N GLY A 126 -10.46 -18.13 -10.64
CA GLY A 126 -9.66 -17.77 -11.80
C GLY A 126 -9.13 -16.33 -11.85
N TYR A 127 -9.49 -15.45 -10.95
CA TYR A 127 -8.91 -14.10 -10.90
C TYR A 127 -7.98 -13.94 -9.69
N ASN A 128 -6.70 -13.79 -9.97
CA ASN A 128 -5.70 -13.40 -8.99
C ASN A 128 -5.92 -11.92 -8.63
N ARG A 129 -6.57 -11.62 -7.51
CA ARG A 129 -6.77 -10.26 -7.04
C ARG A 129 -5.52 -9.74 -6.35
N THR A 130 -5.20 -8.49 -6.60
CA THR A 130 -4.13 -7.79 -5.90
C THR A 130 -4.72 -6.75 -4.97
N TYR A 131 -4.48 -6.90 -3.67
CA TYR A 131 -4.82 -5.92 -2.65
C TYR A 131 -3.60 -5.06 -2.34
N ARG A 132 -3.77 -3.75 -2.33
CA ARG A 132 -2.70 -2.78 -2.06
C ARG A 132 -2.97 -2.09 -0.75
N VAL A 133 -2.16 -2.39 0.24
CA VAL A 133 -2.39 -1.96 1.61
C VAL A 133 -1.13 -1.36 2.21
N CYS A 134 -1.30 -0.25 2.90
CA CYS A 134 -0.32 0.32 3.80
C CYS A 134 -0.76 0.08 5.24
N VAL A 135 0.00 -0.65 6.02
CA VAL A 135 -0.24 -0.76 7.47
C VAL A 135 0.34 0.48 8.13
N ASP A 136 -0.53 1.44 8.44
CA ASP A 136 -0.17 2.75 8.96
C ASP A 136 -0.07 2.73 10.49
N LEU A 137 1.15 2.75 10.99
CA LEU A 137 1.49 2.64 12.41
C LEU A 137 2.53 3.68 12.83
N ALA A 138 2.43 4.14 14.08
CA ALA A 138 3.44 5.02 14.66
C ALA A 138 4.80 4.32 14.88
N ASN A 139 4.80 3.00 15.06
CA ASN A 139 6.00 2.19 15.22
C ASN A 139 5.96 0.97 14.27
N GLY A 140 6.56 1.11 13.10
CA GLY A 140 6.66 0.03 12.10
C GLY A 140 7.74 -1.03 12.38
N HIS A 141 8.48 -0.93 13.50
CA HIS A 141 9.57 -1.85 13.86
C HIS A 141 9.16 -2.92 14.87
N MET A 142 7.86 -3.10 15.09
CA MET A 142 7.36 -4.12 16.00
C MET A 142 7.48 -5.51 15.39
N GLU A 143 8.00 -6.47 16.16
CA GLU A 143 8.11 -7.87 15.73
C GLU A 143 6.75 -8.47 15.38
N CYS A 144 5.73 -8.17 16.19
CA CYS A 144 4.36 -8.64 15.94
C CYS A 144 3.78 -8.17 14.58
N LEU A 145 4.18 -6.99 14.10
CA LEU A 145 3.78 -6.52 12.78
C LEU A 145 4.34 -7.44 11.68
N TYR A 146 5.62 -7.79 11.81
CA TYR A 146 6.29 -8.66 10.84
C TYR A 146 5.64 -10.05 10.79
N ASP A 147 5.35 -10.62 11.94
CA ASP A 147 4.66 -11.92 12.05
C ASP A 147 3.25 -11.87 11.45
N THR A 148 2.51 -10.82 11.74
CA THR A 148 1.16 -10.60 11.19
C THR A 148 1.18 -10.49 9.65
N ILE A 149 2.12 -9.73 9.09
CA ILE A 149 2.27 -9.60 7.63
C ILE A 149 2.64 -10.93 6.99
N ASN A 150 3.57 -11.68 7.57
CA ASN A 150 3.97 -12.99 7.05
C ASN A 150 2.81 -13.98 7.07
N LYS A 151 2.04 -14.02 8.15
CA LYS A 151 0.83 -14.84 8.26
C LYS A 151 -0.21 -14.47 7.19
N ALA A 152 -0.46 -13.18 7.00
CA ALA A 152 -1.39 -12.70 5.97
C ALA A 152 -0.92 -13.08 4.55
N LYS A 153 0.38 -12.98 4.26
CA LYS A 153 0.96 -13.41 2.98
C LYS A 153 0.85 -14.92 2.74
N GLU A 154 1.01 -15.73 3.76
CA GLU A 154 0.81 -17.18 3.67
C GLU A 154 -0.65 -17.51 3.33
N ILE A 155 -1.58 -16.86 4.03
CA ILE A 155 -3.01 -17.00 3.79
C ILE A 155 -3.37 -16.54 2.37
N ALA A 156 -2.81 -15.41 1.90
CA ALA A 156 -3.04 -14.90 0.57
C ALA A 156 -2.63 -15.91 -0.51
N ARG A 157 -1.46 -16.53 -0.38
CA ARG A 157 -0.99 -17.58 -1.30
C ARG A 157 -1.94 -18.77 -1.35
N ASN A 158 -2.44 -19.20 -0.20
CA ASN A 158 -3.35 -20.35 -0.09
C ASN A 158 -4.73 -20.06 -0.68
N ASN A 159 -5.11 -18.79 -0.82
CA ASN A 159 -6.41 -18.35 -1.32
C ASN A 159 -6.33 -17.66 -2.69
N ASN A 160 -5.20 -17.77 -3.40
CA ASN A 160 -4.99 -17.25 -4.76
C ASN A 160 -5.22 -15.75 -4.92
N TYR A 161 -4.77 -14.94 -3.96
CA TYR A 161 -4.68 -13.50 -4.12
C TYR A 161 -3.27 -12.98 -3.76
N THR A 162 -2.95 -11.78 -4.20
CA THR A 162 -1.68 -11.09 -3.91
C THR A 162 -1.92 -9.97 -2.90
N LEU A 163 -1.01 -9.84 -1.95
CA LEU A 163 -1.01 -8.83 -0.91
C LEU A 163 0.31 -8.05 -0.93
#